data_acb50c8676400a6eb0fe5312e9fdc22e
#
_entry.id   acb50c8676400a6eb0fe5312e9fdc22e
#
_cell.length_a   1.000
_cell.length_b   1.000
_cell.length_c   1.000
_cell.angle_alpha   90.00
_cell.angle_beta   90.00
_cell.angle_gamma   90.00
#
_symmetry.space_group_name_H-M   'P 1'
#
loop_
_entity.id
_entity.type
_entity.pdbx_description
1 polymer ?
#
loop_
_entity_poly.entity_id
_entity_poly.type
_entity_poly.pdbx_seq_one_letter_code
_entity_poly.pdbx_strand_id
1 'polypeptide(L)'
;MTTHHSLYSQIPATDRLLREPRIHAVAERFGHTATVEMLRLLQDEARCAIQAENALPAWCSAWEQEVEQRLDEKAQSALRPVINLTGTVLHTNLGRAQQAEEAVAAVVPAMQAPVTLEYDLDGAGRGHRDRALAELLCQLTGAEDACIVNNNAAAVLLMLAATASGKEVVVSRGELVEIGGAFRIPDVMRQAGCTLHEVGTTNRTHAKDYRAAVNENTALLMKVHTSNYHIEGFTKTVEEAELAAIGRELNIPVIADLGSGSLVDLSLYGLPKEPMPQEMIAAGVSLVSFSGDKLLGGPQAGIIVGKRELIAQLQQHPLKRALRADKMTLAALEATLRLYLHPEKLAERLPTLRLLSRDAASIRAQAELLLPCVAPHYPDFDVRIEPCQSQIGSGSLPVDRLPSEALTFTPRDGRGSHLEALSSRWRGLPTPVLGRIYDGRMWLDLRCLEDEERFLEMLLK
;
A
#
# COMPACT_ATOMS: atom_id res chain seq x y z
N MET A 1 -23.12 -50.66 20.85
CA MET A 1 -23.46 -50.55 19.42
C MET A 1 -24.80 -49.83 19.13
N THR A 2 -25.69 -49.69 20.07
CA THR A 2 -27.04 -49.07 19.90
C THR A 2 -27.04 -47.53 19.88
N THR A 3 -26.08 -46.84 20.52
CA THR A 3 -26.03 -45.38 20.60
C THR A 3 -25.57 -44.67 19.30
N HIS A 4 -24.56 -45.23 18.61
CA HIS A 4 -24.08 -44.65 17.35
C HIS A 4 -25.15 -44.64 16.24
N HIS A 5 -25.91 -45.74 16.10
CA HIS A 5 -26.94 -45.86 15.09
C HIS A 5 -28.07 -44.81 15.25
N SER A 6 -28.37 -44.44 16.50
CA SER A 6 -29.34 -43.38 16.85
C SER A 6 -28.86 -41.97 16.44
N LEU A 7 -27.56 -41.66 16.52
CA LEU A 7 -27.03 -40.36 16.16
C LEU A 7 -26.95 -40.17 14.64
N TYR A 8 -26.51 -41.16 13.86
CA TYR A 8 -26.52 -41.13 12.41
C TYR A 8 -27.92 -40.89 11.81
N SER A 9 -28.97 -41.43 12.41
CA SER A 9 -30.35 -41.22 11.95
C SER A 9 -30.85 -39.77 12.13
N GLN A 10 -30.17 -38.97 12.92
CA GLN A 10 -30.49 -37.56 13.14
C GLN A 10 -29.87 -36.63 12.05
N ILE A 11 -28.94 -37.12 11.23
CA ILE A 11 -28.41 -36.35 10.12
C ILE A 11 -29.46 -36.34 8.99
N PRO A 12 -30.02 -35.17 8.62
CA PRO A 12 -31.06 -35.07 7.59
C PRO A 12 -30.49 -35.43 6.22
N ALA A 13 -31.31 -36.06 5.37
CA ALA A 13 -30.93 -36.28 3.96
C ALA A 13 -30.85 -34.95 3.21
N THR A 14 -29.92 -34.85 2.25
CA THR A 14 -29.71 -33.66 1.41
C THR A 14 -31.01 -33.19 0.76
N ASP A 15 -31.80 -34.12 0.19
CA ASP A 15 -33.08 -33.81 -0.50
C ASP A 15 -34.13 -33.24 0.45
N ARG A 16 -34.09 -33.61 1.76
CA ARG A 16 -34.96 -33.05 2.78
C ARG A 16 -34.55 -31.62 3.07
N LEU A 17 -33.27 -31.40 3.31
CA LEU A 17 -32.72 -30.05 3.59
C LEU A 17 -32.97 -29.08 2.43
N LEU A 18 -32.82 -29.52 1.17
CA LEU A 18 -33.06 -28.68 -0.01
C LEU A 18 -34.54 -28.24 -0.15
N ARG A 19 -35.49 -28.93 0.51
CA ARG A 19 -36.91 -28.52 0.54
C ARG A 19 -37.22 -27.46 1.61
N GLU A 20 -36.31 -27.23 2.54
CA GLU A 20 -36.48 -26.17 3.52
C GLU A 20 -36.43 -24.79 2.86
N PRO A 21 -37.42 -23.90 3.13
CA PRO A 21 -37.53 -22.61 2.44
C PRO A 21 -36.26 -21.76 2.54
N ARG A 22 -35.56 -21.80 3.67
CA ARG A 22 -34.33 -21.04 3.90
C ARG A 22 -33.17 -21.59 3.07
N ILE A 23 -33.01 -22.90 2.98
CA ILE A 23 -31.98 -23.53 2.13
C ILE A 23 -32.29 -23.32 0.64
N HIS A 24 -33.55 -23.26 0.28
CA HIS A 24 -33.95 -22.91 -1.09
C HIS A 24 -33.50 -21.48 -1.44
N ALA A 25 -33.74 -20.51 -0.56
CA ALA A 25 -33.26 -19.13 -0.75
C ALA A 25 -31.71 -19.04 -0.79
N VAL A 26 -31.01 -19.83 0.03
CA VAL A 26 -29.55 -19.96 -0.05
C VAL A 26 -29.11 -20.53 -1.39
N ALA A 27 -29.81 -21.53 -1.93
CA ALA A 27 -29.50 -22.10 -3.24
C ALA A 27 -29.78 -21.13 -4.39
N GLU A 28 -30.78 -20.26 -4.29
CA GLU A 28 -30.99 -19.18 -5.25
C GLU A 28 -29.85 -18.14 -5.21
N ARG A 29 -29.34 -17.83 -4.03
CA ARG A 29 -28.27 -16.84 -3.82
C ARG A 29 -26.89 -17.36 -4.22
N PHE A 30 -26.51 -18.57 -3.85
CA PHE A 30 -25.17 -19.13 -4.01
C PHE A 30 -25.06 -20.17 -5.14
N GLY A 31 -26.18 -20.57 -5.71
CA GLY A 31 -26.29 -21.63 -6.70
C GLY A 31 -26.55 -23.01 -6.09
N HIS A 32 -27.36 -23.82 -6.77
CA HIS A 32 -27.77 -25.15 -6.29
C HIS A 32 -26.58 -26.10 -6.07
N THR A 33 -25.60 -26.10 -6.98
CA THR A 33 -24.42 -26.98 -6.89
C THR A 33 -23.61 -26.69 -5.62
N ALA A 34 -23.29 -25.42 -5.36
CA ALA A 34 -22.52 -25.00 -4.19
C ALA A 34 -23.24 -25.34 -2.89
N THR A 35 -24.57 -25.18 -2.85
CA THR A 35 -25.40 -25.52 -1.69
C THR A 35 -25.40 -27.01 -1.43
N VAL A 36 -25.55 -27.85 -2.46
CA VAL A 36 -25.50 -29.31 -2.33
C VAL A 36 -24.13 -29.80 -1.85
N GLU A 37 -23.05 -29.24 -2.41
CA GLU A 37 -21.68 -29.56 -1.97
C GLU A 37 -21.46 -29.19 -0.49
N MET A 38 -21.93 -28.02 -0.06
CA MET A 38 -21.83 -27.59 1.35
C MET A 38 -22.64 -28.49 2.29
N LEU A 39 -23.87 -28.85 1.91
CA LEU A 39 -24.68 -29.79 2.68
C LEU A 39 -24.00 -31.14 2.86
N ARG A 40 -23.38 -31.67 1.81
CA ARG A 40 -22.63 -32.94 1.85
C ARG A 40 -21.41 -32.82 2.75
N LEU A 41 -20.64 -31.73 2.63
CA LEU A 41 -19.50 -31.45 3.50
C LEU A 41 -19.90 -31.45 4.97
N LEU A 42 -20.94 -30.71 5.34
CA LEU A 42 -21.45 -30.64 6.70
C LEU A 42 -21.99 -32.00 7.21
N GLN A 43 -22.64 -32.78 6.35
CA GLN A 43 -23.06 -34.15 6.68
C GLN A 43 -21.85 -35.06 6.98
N ASP A 44 -20.77 -34.92 6.23
CA ASP A 44 -19.54 -35.67 6.44
C ASP A 44 -18.82 -35.24 7.72
N GLU A 45 -18.75 -33.91 7.99
CA GLU A 45 -18.25 -33.38 9.27
C GLU A 45 -19.04 -33.92 10.47
N ALA A 46 -20.39 -33.95 10.37
CA ALA A 46 -21.25 -34.52 11.42
C ALA A 46 -20.99 -36.02 11.62
N ARG A 47 -20.77 -36.79 10.54
CA ARG A 47 -20.43 -38.21 10.62
C ARG A 47 -19.06 -38.43 11.29
N CYS A 48 -18.08 -37.62 10.95
CA CYS A 48 -16.75 -37.66 11.57
C CYS A 48 -16.80 -37.34 13.07
N ALA A 49 -17.58 -36.34 13.48
CA ALA A 49 -17.76 -35.99 14.90
C ALA A 49 -18.43 -37.11 15.69
N ILE A 50 -19.46 -37.79 15.12
CA ILE A 50 -20.06 -38.95 15.75
C ILE A 50 -19.02 -40.08 15.95
N GLN A 51 -18.14 -40.32 14.98
CA GLN A 51 -17.10 -41.34 15.09
C GLN A 51 -16.05 -41.01 16.16
N ALA A 52 -15.64 -39.75 16.23
CA ALA A 52 -14.56 -39.30 17.11
C ALA A 52 -15.05 -39.07 18.56
N GLU A 53 -16.20 -38.42 18.71
CA GLU A 53 -16.66 -37.88 20.01
C GLU A 53 -17.97 -38.52 20.50
N ASN A 54 -18.59 -39.40 19.71
CA ASN A 54 -19.89 -40.00 19.97
C ASN A 54 -20.99 -38.95 20.24
N ALA A 55 -20.87 -37.79 19.56
CA ALA A 55 -21.80 -36.66 19.70
C ALA A 55 -22.04 -35.98 18.36
N LEU A 56 -23.18 -35.31 18.19
CA LEU A 56 -23.41 -34.40 17.06
C LEU A 56 -22.85 -33.02 17.41
N PRO A 57 -22.20 -32.33 16.42
CA PRO A 57 -21.86 -30.94 16.60
C PRO A 57 -23.07 -30.07 16.96
N ALA A 58 -22.85 -29.00 17.74
CA ALA A 58 -23.92 -28.12 18.20
C ALA A 58 -24.71 -27.49 17.04
N TRP A 59 -24.04 -27.17 15.92
CA TRP A 59 -24.67 -26.60 14.74
C TRP A 59 -25.66 -27.53 14.01
N CYS A 60 -25.62 -28.83 14.28
CA CYS A 60 -26.61 -29.79 13.72
C CYS A 60 -28.04 -29.50 14.16
N SER A 61 -28.25 -28.66 15.15
CA SER A 61 -29.59 -28.18 15.52
C SER A 61 -30.11 -27.08 14.58
N ALA A 62 -29.26 -26.48 13.73
CA ALA A 62 -29.57 -25.32 12.88
C ALA A 62 -28.87 -25.42 11.52
N TRP A 63 -29.09 -26.51 10.78
CA TRP A 63 -28.45 -26.77 9.46
C TRP A 63 -28.56 -25.61 8.48
N GLU A 64 -29.70 -24.93 8.44
CA GLU A 64 -29.98 -23.83 7.54
C GLU A 64 -29.06 -22.65 7.79
N GLN A 65 -28.83 -22.35 9.09
CA GLN A 65 -27.94 -21.25 9.49
C GLN A 65 -26.50 -21.58 9.19
N GLU A 66 -26.07 -22.82 9.48
CA GLU A 66 -24.69 -23.25 9.25
C GLU A 66 -24.34 -23.27 7.76
N VAL A 67 -25.23 -23.78 6.91
CA VAL A 67 -25.05 -23.79 5.45
C VAL A 67 -24.90 -22.36 4.93
N GLU A 68 -25.80 -21.46 5.34
CA GLU A 68 -25.76 -20.05 4.93
C GLU A 68 -24.46 -19.40 5.39
N GLN A 69 -24.08 -19.57 6.64
CA GLN A 69 -22.85 -19.00 7.19
C GLN A 69 -21.59 -19.50 6.45
N ARG A 70 -21.46 -20.82 6.25
CA ARG A 70 -20.29 -21.40 5.54
C ARG A 70 -20.20 -20.97 4.10
N LEU A 71 -21.34 -20.81 3.43
CA LEU A 71 -21.36 -20.29 2.06
C LEU A 71 -21.05 -18.79 2.00
N ASP A 72 -21.55 -18.00 2.97
CA ASP A 72 -21.17 -16.59 3.11
C ASP A 72 -19.67 -16.43 3.35
N GLU A 73 -19.09 -17.21 4.27
CA GLU A 73 -17.65 -17.22 4.52
C GLU A 73 -16.84 -17.60 3.27
N LYS A 74 -17.29 -18.64 2.54
CA LYS A 74 -16.63 -19.09 1.29
C LYS A 74 -16.77 -18.08 0.16
N ALA A 75 -17.85 -17.32 0.13
CA ALA A 75 -18.11 -16.29 -0.88
C ALA A 75 -17.42 -14.95 -0.58
N GLN A 76 -16.87 -14.77 0.63
CA GLN A 76 -16.16 -13.54 0.97
C GLN A 76 -14.92 -13.35 0.10
N SER A 77 -14.76 -12.11 -0.40
CA SER A 77 -13.55 -11.74 -1.11
C SER A 77 -12.32 -11.86 -0.20
N ALA A 78 -11.22 -12.39 -0.74
CA ALA A 78 -9.93 -12.40 -0.05
C ALA A 78 -9.41 -10.97 0.22
N LEU A 79 -9.74 -10.01 -0.67
CA LEU A 79 -9.45 -8.59 -0.49
C LEU A 79 -10.67 -7.92 0.16
N ARG A 80 -10.66 -7.81 1.48
CA ARG A 80 -11.74 -7.18 2.26
C ARG A 80 -11.31 -5.81 2.76
N PRO A 81 -12.19 -4.81 2.75
CA PRO A 81 -11.96 -3.56 3.49
C PRO A 81 -11.71 -3.85 4.97
N VAL A 82 -10.82 -3.10 5.58
CA VAL A 82 -10.49 -3.18 7.01
C VAL A 82 -10.50 -1.79 7.63
N ILE A 83 -10.73 -1.69 8.94
CA ILE A 83 -10.53 -0.47 9.70
C ILE A 83 -9.09 -0.49 10.23
N ASN A 84 -8.24 0.35 9.66
CA ASN A 84 -6.81 0.42 10.01
C ASN A 84 -6.60 1.34 11.22
N LEU A 85 -6.40 0.76 12.39
CA LEU A 85 -6.06 1.46 13.64
C LEU A 85 -4.70 0.98 14.19
N THR A 86 -3.82 0.53 13.31
CA THR A 86 -2.47 0.06 13.67
C THR A 86 -1.53 1.19 14.05
N GLY A 87 -1.87 2.44 13.65
CA GLY A 87 -1.03 3.61 13.81
C GLY A 87 -0.01 3.81 12.68
N THR A 88 -0.13 3.08 11.58
CA THR A 88 0.66 3.30 10.35
C THR A 88 -0.27 3.72 9.23
N VAL A 89 -0.09 4.96 8.70
CA VAL A 89 -0.98 5.50 7.65
C VAL A 89 -0.75 4.77 6.33
N LEU A 90 0.46 4.81 5.79
CA LEU A 90 0.84 4.10 4.56
C LEU A 90 1.29 2.66 4.88
N HIS A 91 0.36 1.84 5.39
CA HIS A 91 0.65 0.49 5.83
C HIS A 91 0.85 -0.45 4.63
N THR A 92 2.05 -0.99 4.46
CA THR A 92 2.46 -1.80 3.30
C THR A 92 1.54 -2.99 3.06
N ASN A 93 1.15 -3.71 4.13
CA ASN A 93 0.32 -4.92 4.00
C ASN A 93 -1.18 -4.61 3.85
N LEU A 94 -1.60 -3.34 3.96
CA LEU A 94 -2.99 -2.90 3.84
C LEU A 94 -3.24 -2.08 2.56
N GLY A 95 -2.32 -2.14 1.59
CA GLY A 95 -2.49 -1.50 0.29
C GLY A 95 -1.98 -0.07 0.21
N ARG A 96 -1.32 0.46 1.26
CA ARG A 96 -0.74 1.81 1.32
C ARG A 96 -1.77 2.93 1.17
N ALA A 97 -1.61 3.82 0.14
CA ALA A 97 -2.47 4.98 -0.05
C ALA A 97 -3.90 4.61 -0.43
N GLN A 98 -4.87 5.20 0.27
CA GLN A 98 -6.27 5.18 -0.14
C GLN A 98 -6.46 6.16 -1.30
N GLN A 99 -7.34 5.79 -2.24
CA GLN A 99 -7.60 6.62 -3.40
C GLN A 99 -8.58 7.75 -3.08
N ALA A 100 -8.33 8.92 -3.67
CA ALA A 100 -9.27 10.03 -3.63
C ALA A 100 -10.59 9.67 -4.36
N GLU A 101 -11.68 10.31 -3.97
CA GLU A 101 -13.01 10.11 -4.60
C GLU A 101 -12.97 10.35 -6.11
N GLU A 102 -12.21 11.34 -6.55
CA GLU A 102 -12.01 11.65 -7.97
C GLU A 102 -11.28 10.53 -8.71
N ALA A 103 -10.33 9.89 -8.06
CA ALA A 103 -9.63 8.75 -8.63
C ALA A 103 -10.57 7.54 -8.78
N VAL A 104 -11.37 7.24 -7.75
CA VAL A 104 -12.40 6.19 -7.81
C VAL A 104 -13.41 6.49 -8.92
N ALA A 105 -13.92 7.73 -8.99
CA ALA A 105 -14.87 8.15 -10.02
C ALA A 105 -14.29 8.04 -11.44
N ALA A 106 -12.99 8.26 -11.63
CA ALA A 106 -12.32 8.12 -12.92
C ALA A 106 -12.11 6.67 -13.35
N VAL A 107 -11.88 5.76 -12.39
CA VAL A 107 -11.64 4.32 -12.67
C VAL A 107 -12.91 3.63 -13.17
N VAL A 108 -14.07 3.92 -12.60
CA VAL A 108 -15.33 3.22 -12.93
C VAL A 108 -15.67 3.33 -14.42
N PRO A 109 -15.71 4.51 -15.06
CA PRO A 109 -15.93 4.62 -16.51
C PRO A 109 -14.85 3.91 -17.34
N ALA A 110 -13.59 4.00 -16.90
CA ALA A 110 -12.48 3.34 -17.57
C ALA A 110 -12.61 1.80 -17.57
N MET A 111 -13.26 1.22 -16.55
CA MET A 111 -13.57 -0.20 -16.49
C MET A 111 -14.74 -0.59 -17.39
N GLN A 112 -15.79 0.25 -17.44
CA GLN A 112 -17.06 -0.07 -18.07
C GLN A 112 -17.08 0.13 -19.59
N ALA A 113 -16.16 0.94 -20.14
CA ALA A 113 -16.17 1.30 -21.55
C ALA A 113 -14.78 1.19 -22.22
N PRO A 114 -14.73 1.11 -23.55
CA PRO A 114 -13.52 1.40 -24.31
C PRO A 114 -13.05 2.85 -24.04
N VAL A 115 -11.74 3.06 -23.88
CA VAL A 115 -11.15 4.37 -23.64
C VAL A 115 -10.00 4.65 -24.61
N THR A 116 -9.65 5.91 -24.77
CA THR A 116 -8.59 6.40 -25.66
C THR A 116 -7.17 6.13 -25.12
N LEU A 117 -6.93 4.88 -24.70
CA LEU A 117 -5.69 4.50 -24.01
C LEU A 117 -4.43 4.66 -24.89
N GLU A 118 -4.47 4.13 -26.12
CA GLU A 118 -3.41 4.22 -27.12
C GLU A 118 -3.95 4.77 -28.46
N TYR A 119 -5.06 5.50 -28.42
CA TYR A 119 -5.66 6.09 -29.61
C TYR A 119 -5.63 7.62 -29.52
N ASP A 120 -4.98 8.24 -30.48
CA ASP A 120 -4.94 9.70 -30.61
C ASP A 120 -6.20 10.15 -31.37
N LEU A 121 -7.06 10.93 -30.70
CA LEU A 121 -8.32 11.40 -31.30
C LEU A 121 -8.07 12.46 -32.39
N ASP A 122 -7.05 13.30 -32.24
CA ASP A 122 -6.73 14.37 -33.18
C ASP A 122 -6.07 13.83 -34.43
N GLY A 123 -5.11 12.92 -34.25
CA GLY A 123 -4.36 12.30 -35.36
C GLY A 123 -5.03 11.05 -35.97
N ALA A 124 -6.17 10.60 -35.41
CA ALA A 124 -6.87 9.37 -35.78
C ALA A 124 -5.95 8.14 -35.91
N GLY A 125 -4.95 8.04 -35.01
CA GLY A 125 -3.90 7.04 -35.07
C GLY A 125 -3.50 6.47 -33.72
N ARG A 126 -2.39 5.73 -33.71
CA ARG A 126 -1.83 5.17 -32.47
C ARG A 126 -1.05 6.23 -31.73
N GLY A 127 -1.41 6.46 -30.45
CA GLY A 127 -0.71 7.30 -29.49
C GLY A 127 0.04 6.50 -28.41
N HIS A 128 0.78 7.20 -27.56
CA HIS A 128 1.36 6.63 -26.36
C HIS A 128 0.36 6.70 -25.20
N ARG A 129 0.19 5.59 -24.45
CA ARG A 129 -0.82 5.49 -23.36
C ARG A 129 -0.61 6.47 -22.22
N ASP A 130 0.60 6.89 -21.94
CA ASP A 130 0.97 7.76 -20.85
C ASP A 130 1.11 9.26 -21.27
N ARG A 131 0.73 9.61 -22.50
CA ARG A 131 0.89 10.98 -23.04
C ARG A 131 0.18 12.05 -22.21
N ALA A 132 -1.10 11.85 -21.90
CA ALA A 132 -1.88 12.82 -21.11
C ALA A 132 -1.29 13.03 -19.71
N LEU A 133 -0.80 11.94 -19.09
CA LEU A 133 -0.14 12.00 -17.80
C LEU A 133 1.25 12.64 -17.89
N ALA A 134 1.98 12.42 -18.99
CA ALA A 134 3.30 13.02 -19.20
C ALA A 134 3.18 14.55 -19.25
N GLU A 135 2.20 15.09 -19.96
CA GLU A 135 1.95 16.55 -20.03
C GLU A 135 1.68 17.13 -18.63
N LEU A 136 0.82 16.46 -17.85
CA LEU A 136 0.47 16.87 -16.49
C LEU A 136 1.66 16.77 -15.53
N LEU A 137 2.45 15.69 -15.62
CA LEU A 137 3.67 15.54 -14.84
C LEU A 137 4.72 16.59 -15.19
N CYS A 138 4.89 16.92 -16.46
CA CYS A 138 5.78 18.01 -16.89
C CYS A 138 5.35 19.35 -16.30
N GLN A 139 4.04 19.63 -16.28
CA GLN A 139 3.50 20.85 -15.65
C GLN A 139 3.79 20.90 -14.14
N LEU A 140 3.62 19.77 -13.44
CA LEU A 140 3.79 19.68 -11.97
C LEU A 140 5.26 19.64 -11.54
N THR A 141 6.15 19.09 -12.36
CA THR A 141 7.56 18.84 -11.98
C THR A 141 8.57 19.73 -12.67
N GLY A 142 8.20 20.38 -13.78
CA GLY A 142 9.13 21.11 -14.64
C GLY A 142 10.02 20.20 -15.49
N ALA A 143 9.75 18.90 -15.55
CA ALA A 143 10.47 17.96 -16.41
C ALA A 143 10.11 18.17 -17.89
N GLU A 144 10.98 17.69 -18.80
CA GLU A 144 10.76 17.78 -20.25
C GLU A 144 9.81 16.72 -20.78
N ASP A 145 9.74 15.54 -20.10
CA ASP A 145 8.88 14.42 -20.48
C ASP A 145 8.73 13.44 -19.30
N ALA A 146 7.80 12.46 -19.42
CA ALA A 146 7.56 11.46 -18.40
C ALA A 146 7.23 10.08 -18.99
N CYS A 147 7.45 9.04 -18.17
CA CYS A 147 7.13 7.64 -18.47
C CYS A 147 6.52 6.98 -17.24
N ILE A 148 5.41 6.26 -17.42
CA ILE A 148 4.71 5.57 -16.33
C ILE A 148 4.82 4.05 -16.50
N VAL A 149 5.16 3.36 -15.41
CA VAL A 149 5.21 1.90 -15.31
C VAL A 149 4.40 1.42 -14.10
N ASN A 150 4.28 0.11 -13.92
CA ASN A 150 3.38 -0.49 -12.93
C ASN A 150 3.79 -0.30 -11.46
N ASN A 151 5.06 -0.04 -11.15
CA ASN A 151 5.56 0.33 -9.82
C ASN A 151 6.95 0.94 -9.87
N ASN A 152 7.45 1.49 -8.76
CA ASN A 152 8.75 2.16 -8.75
C ASN A 152 9.96 1.20 -8.93
N ALA A 153 9.86 -0.04 -8.47
CA ALA A 153 10.91 -1.04 -8.72
C ALA A 153 11.08 -1.29 -10.24
N ALA A 154 9.97 -1.35 -10.97
CA ALA A 154 9.97 -1.42 -12.42
C ALA A 154 10.51 -0.15 -13.08
N ALA A 155 10.28 1.03 -12.50
CA ALA A 155 10.84 2.28 -12.97
C ALA A 155 12.37 2.27 -12.88
N VAL A 156 12.92 1.90 -11.73
CA VAL A 156 14.38 1.77 -11.52
C VAL A 156 14.99 0.74 -12.48
N LEU A 157 14.35 -0.44 -12.60
CA LEU A 157 14.82 -1.48 -13.53
C LEU A 157 14.83 -0.97 -14.98
N LEU A 158 13.78 -0.28 -15.42
CA LEU A 158 13.67 0.26 -16.77
C LEU A 158 14.71 1.36 -17.04
N MET A 159 14.88 2.30 -16.11
CA MET A 159 15.91 3.35 -16.23
C MET A 159 17.29 2.74 -16.42
N LEU A 160 17.67 1.81 -15.54
CA LEU A 160 18.98 1.16 -15.60
C LEU A 160 19.16 0.34 -16.89
N ALA A 161 18.19 -0.51 -17.24
CA ALA A 161 18.28 -1.38 -18.43
C ALA A 161 18.34 -0.58 -19.73
N ALA A 162 17.59 0.51 -19.84
CA ALA A 162 17.54 1.31 -21.06
C ALA A 162 18.76 2.22 -21.25
N THR A 163 19.43 2.64 -20.16
CA THR A 163 20.46 3.68 -20.22
C THR A 163 21.86 3.19 -19.86
N ALA A 164 21.99 2.04 -19.18
CA ALA A 164 23.28 1.58 -18.66
C ALA A 164 23.56 0.07 -18.81
N SER A 165 22.74 -0.67 -19.57
CA SER A 165 23.00 -2.10 -19.79
C SER A 165 24.38 -2.35 -20.41
N GLY A 166 25.13 -3.28 -19.84
CA GLY A 166 26.51 -3.61 -20.24
C GLY A 166 27.58 -2.62 -19.76
N LYS A 167 27.20 -1.62 -18.96
CA LYS A 167 28.10 -0.56 -18.46
C LYS A 167 28.04 -0.41 -16.94
N GLU A 168 28.88 0.46 -16.40
CA GLU A 168 28.97 0.76 -14.98
C GLU A 168 27.99 1.86 -14.56
N VAL A 169 27.43 1.68 -13.36
CA VAL A 169 26.61 2.68 -12.65
C VAL A 169 27.29 2.97 -11.33
N VAL A 170 27.68 4.24 -11.13
CA VAL A 170 28.36 4.68 -9.92
C VAL A 170 27.31 5.12 -8.88
N VAL A 171 27.35 4.53 -7.68
CA VAL A 171 26.44 4.82 -6.58
C VAL A 171 27.18 4.86 -5.24
N SER A 172 26.70 5.70 -4.31
CA SER A 172 27.24 5.75 -2.95
C SER A 172 26.96 4.45 -2.19
N ARG A 173 27.96 3.88 -1.50
CA ARG A 173 27.79 2.70 -0.65
C ARG A 173 26.75 2.92 0.44
N GLY A 174 26.63 4.12 0.99
CA GLY A 174 25.61 4.49 1.96
C GLY A 174 24.19 4.56 1.40
N GLU A 175 24.00 4.41 0.08
CA GLU A 175 22.70 4.48 -0.61
C GLU A 175 22.27 3.13 -1.21
N LEU A 176 22.93 2.03 -0.86
CA LEU A 176 22.57 0.67 -1.29
C LEU A 176 21.41 0.13 -0.45
N VAL A 177 20.22 0.62 -0.76
CA VAL A 177 19.00 0.34 0.00
C VAL A 177 18.44 -1.05 -0.29
N GLU A 178 17.82 -1.68 0.75
CA GLU A 178 16.90 -2.80 0.64
C GLU A 178 15.51 -2.38 1.10
N ILE A 179 14.48 -2.63 0.29
CA ILE A 179 13.09 -2.29 0.58
C ILE A 179 12.20 -3.52 0.36
N GLY A 180 11.25 -3.75 1.28
CA GLY A 180 10.20 -4.77 1.11
C GLY A 180 10.70 -6.22 1.04
N GLY A 181 11.87 -6.52 1.59
CA GLY A 181 12.40 -7.87 1.75
C GLY A 181 13.05 -8.51 0.51
N ALA A 182 12.96 -7.88 -0.66
CA ALA A 182 13.53 -8.45 -1.89
C ALA A 182 14.09 -7.41 -2.87
N PHE A 183 13.73 -6.14 -2.75
CA PHE A 183 14.23 -5.09 -3.63
C PHE A 183 15.54 -4.54 -3.07
N ARG A 184 16.65 -4.94 -3.69
CA ARG A 184 18.01 -4.46 -3.39
C ARG A 184 18.59 -3.77 -4.60
N ILE A 185 19.09 -2.57 -4.46
CA ILE A 185 19.70 -1.82 -5.57
C ILE A 185 20.78 -2.62 -6.32
N PRO A 186 21.73 -3.32 -5.64
CA PRO A 186 22.72 -4.14 -6.34
C PRO A 186 22.11 -5.28 -7.18
N ASP A 187 21.03 -5.90 -6.69
CA ASP A 187 20.39 -7.00 -7.40
C ASP A 187 19.60 -6.49 -8.61
N VAL A 188 18.92 -5.34 -8.48
CA VAL A 188 18.21 -4.70 -9.58
C VAL A 188 19.19 -4.24 -10.67
N MET A 189 20.34 -3.67 -10.31
CA MET A 189 21.41 -3.31 -11.26
C MET A 189 21.89 -4.53 -12.03
N ARG A 190 22.14 -5.64 -11.34
CA ARG A 190 22.56 -6.89 -11.99
C ARG A 190 21.50 -7.43 -12.95
N GLN A 191 20.21 -7.38 -12.58
CA GLN A 191 19.10 -7.78 -13.44
C GLN A 191 18.93 -6.85 -14.66
N ALA A 192 19.27 -5.57 -14.51
CA ALA A 192 19.29 -4.62 -15.60
C ALA A 192 20.49 -4.80 -16.55
N GLY A 193 21.41 -5.71 -16.25
CA GLY A 193 22.63 -5.92 -17.00
C GLY A 193 23.72 -4.88 -16.73
N CYS A 194 23.63 -4.13 -15.62
CA CYS A 194 24.61 -3.12 -15.22
C CYS A 194 25.68 -3.70 -14.28
N THR A 195 26.85 -3.09 -14.30
CA THR A 195 27.90 -3.32 -13.31
C THR A 195 27.81 -2.25 -12.23
N LEU A 196 27.66 -2.68 -10.99
CA LEU A 196 27.66 -1.78 -9.82
C LEU A 196 29.07 -1.29 -9.55
N HIS A 197 29.25 0.03 -9.46
CA HIS A 197 30.51 0.66 -9.02
C HIS A 197 30.24 1.48 -7.76
N GLU A 198 30.59 0.91 -6.59
CA GLU A 198 30.35 1.54 -5.28
C GLU A 198 31.42 2.59 -4.98
N VAL A 199 31.01 3.76 -4.46
CA VAL A 199 31.93 4.82 -4.02
C VAL A 199 31.72 5.22 -2.55
N GLY A 200 32.79 5.74 -1.95
CA GLY A 200 32.77 6.15 -0.55
C GLY A 200 32.68 4.99 0.45
N THR A 201 32.12 5.28 1.59
CA THR A 201 31.89 4.32 2.70
C THR A 201 30.43 4.35 3.12
N THR A 202 30.03 3.50 4.07
CA THR A 202 28.64 3.42 4.56
C THR A 202 28.09 4.76 5.03
N ASN A 203 28.92 5.55 5.73
CA ASN A 203 28.49 6.80 6.34
C ASN A 203 29.06 8.06 5.68
N ARG A 204 30.04 7.94 4.77
CA ARG A 204 30.67 9.11 4.15
C ARG A 204 31.02 8.86 2.69
N THR A 205 30.46 9.72 1.84
CA THR A 205 30.78 9.79 0.41
C THR A 205 31.02 11.27 0.04
N HIS A 206 32.05 11.53 -0.70
CA HIS A 206 32.46 12.87 -1.12
C HIS A 206 32.44 13.00 -2.65
N ALA A 207 32.31 14.23 -3.14
CA ALA A 207 32.33 14.53 -4.58
C ALA A 207 33.56 13.97 -5.31
N LYS A 208 34.73 13.96 -4.63
CA LYS A 208 35.97 13.38 -5.17
C LYS A 208 35.86 11.89 -5.45
N ASP A 209 35.06 11.16 -4.67
CA ASP A 209 34.90 9.71 -4.82
C ASP A 209 34.15 9.39 -6.10
N TYR A 210 33.10 10.15 -6.44
CA TYR A 210 32.40 10.06 -7.71
C TYR A 210 33.30 10.42 -8.90
N ARG A 211 34.05 11.53 -8.81
CA ARG A 211 34.97 11.95 -9.89
C ARG A 211 36.05 10.90 -10.16
N ALA A 212 36.60 10.30 -9.11
CA ALA A 212 37.65 9.27 -9.24
C ALA A 212 37.14 7.93 -9.81
N ALA A 213 35.84 7.64 -9.65
CA ALA A 213 35.24 6.41 -10.11
C ALA A 213 34.86 6.41 -11.60
N VAL A 214 34.64 7.60 -12.18
CA VAL A 214 34.21 7.72 -13.59
C VAL A 214 35.32 7.30 -14.52
N ASN A 215 35.00 6.41 -15.46
CA ASN A 215 35.87 5.90 -16.50
C ASN A 215 35.08 5.68 -17.80
N GLU A 216 35.71 5.15 -18.83
CA GLU A 216 35.13 4.93 -20.18
C GLU A 216 33.93 3.97 -20.21
N ASN A 217 33.79 3.13 -19.16
CA ASN A 217 32.68 2.19 -19.03
C ASN A 217 31.52 2.79 -18.22
N THR A 218 31.67 3.94 -17.58
CA THR A 218 30.65 4.58 -16.76
C THR A 218 29.54 5.15 -17.64
N ALA A 219 28.30 4.67 -17.43
CA ALA A 219 27.11 5.18 -18.10
C ALA A 219 26.31 6.19 -17.26
N LEU A 220 26.25 5.99 -15.95
CA LEU A 220 25.39 6.76 -15.05
C LEU A 220 26.06 7.03 -13.71
N LEU A 221 25.70 8.17 -13.11
CA LEU A 221 25.79 8.41 -11.68
C LEU A 221 24.39 8.24 -11.09
N MET A 222 24.25 7.47 -10.03
CA MET A 222 22.94 7.22 -9.40
C MET A 222 22.90 7.73 -7.98
N LYS A 223 21.82 8.43 -7.66
CA LYS A 223 21.40 8.85 -6.33
C LYS A 223 20.23 8.01 -5.89
N VAL A 224 20.29 7.45 -4.67
CA VAL A 224 19.17 6.72 -4.08
C VAL A 224 18.81 7.37 -2.75
N HIS A 225 17.58 7.86 -2.64
CA HIS A 225 17.09 8.41 -1.39
C HIS A 225 16.82 7.30 -0.38
N THR A 226 17.40 7.41 0.82
CA THR A 226 17.29 6.42 1.90
C THR A 226 15.99 6.61 2.69
N SER A 227 14.84 6.49 2.02
CA SER A 227 13.52 6.77 2.58
C SER A 227 13.11 5.85 3.73
N ASN A 228 13.78 4.69 3.92
CA ASN A 228 13.41 3.66 4.88
C ASN A 228 14.44 3.41 6.00
N TYR A 229 15.53 4.16 6.02
CA TYR A 229 16.50 4.16 7.12
C TYR A 229 17.22 5.50 7.22
N HIS A 230 17.85 5.75 8.38
CA HIS A 230 18.62 6.95 8.64
C HIS A 230 19.98 6.60 9.22
N ILE A 231 21.04 7.32 8.77
CA ILE A 231 22.40 7.18 9.30
C ILE A 231 22.74 8.47 10.05
N GLU A 232 22.98 8.35 11.33
CA GLU A 232 23.33 9.48 12.20
C GLU A 232 24.81 9.47 12.63
N GLY A 233 25.30 10.62 13.05
CA GLY A 233 26.64 10.80 13.61
C GLY A 233 27.59 11.46 12.60
N PHE A 234 28.80 10.91 12.46
CA PHE A 234 29.81 11.46 11.56
C PHE A 234 29.57 11.06 10.11
N THR A 235 28.61 11.72 9.47
CA THR A 235 28.13 11.43 8.12
C THR A 235 28.53 12.50 7.09
N LYS A 236 28.55 12.13 5.82
CA LYS A 236 28.64 13.04 4.68
C LYS A 236 28.02 12.38 3.45
N THR A 237 27.09 13.07 2.82
CA THR A 237 26.50 12.71 1.52
C THR A 237 26.84 13.75 0.46
N VAL A 238 26.74 13.36 -0.80
CA VAL A 238 26.80 14.29 -1.94
C VAL A 238 25.36 14.66 -2.28
N GLU A 239 25.07 15.94 -2.15
CA GLU A 239 23.73 16.47 -2.48
C GLU A 239 23.45 16.39 -3.98
N GLU A 240 22.19 16.36 -4.35
CA GLU A 240 21.75 16.16 -5.75
C GLU A 240 22.29 17.22 -6.70
N ALA A 241 22.28 18.48 -6.28
CA ALA A 241 22.81 19.60 -7.10
C ALA A 241 24.32 19.45 -7.33
N GLU A 242 25.08 18.99 -6.31
CA GLU A 242 26.51 18.71 -6.44
C GLU A 242 26.75 17.52 -7.36
N LEU A 243 25.97 16.44 -7.21
CA LEU A 243 26.09 15.26 -8.07
C LEU A 243 25.72 15.59 -9.53
N ALA A 244 24.66 16.38 -9.76
CA ALA A 244 24.26 16.85 -11.07
C ALA A 244 25.34 17.76 -11.71
N ALA A 245 26.04 18.57 -10.92
CA ALA A 245 27.16 19.37 -11.38
C ALA A 245 28.34 18.48 -11.83
N ILE A 246 28.67 17.43 -11.06
CA ILE A 246 29.70 16.43 -11.44
C ILE A 246 29.29 15.71 -12.73
N GLY A 247 28.03 15.31 -12.87
CA GLY A 247 27.52 14.68 -14.09
C GLY A 247 27.67 15.57 -15.31
N ARG A 248 27.38 16.88 -15.20
CA ARG A 248 27.60 17.86 -16.28
C ARG A 248 29.08 18.03 -16.61
N GLU A 249 29.93 18.14 -15.58
CA GLU A 249 31.39 18.26 -15.74
C GLU A 249 31.98 17.09 -16.53
N LEU A 250 31.51 15.88 -16.23
CA LEU A 250 32.03 14.64 -16.81
C LEU A 250 31.20 14.12 -18.00
N ASN A 251 30.15 14.84 -18.38
CA ASN A 251 29.18 14.45 -19.44
C ASN A 251 28.56 13.07 -19.19
N ILE A 252 28.23 12.76 -17.93
CA ILE A 252 27.57 11.52 -17.50
C ILE A 252 26.19 11.88 -16.95
N PRO A 253 25.08 11.26 -17.42
CA PRO A 253 23.75 11.50 -16.87
C PRO A 253 23.67 11.10 -15.39
N VAL A 254 22.87 11.86 -14.61
CA VAL A 254 22.55 11.56 -13.23
C VAL A 254 21.10 11.10 -13.14
N ILE A 255 20.87 9.98 -12.51
CA ILE A 255 19.52 9.48 -12.21
C ILE A 255 19.29 9.45 -10.71
N ALA A 256 18.04 9.68 -10.29
CA ALA A 256 17.65 9.61 -8.88
C ALA A 256 16.44 8.70 -8.66
N ASP A 257 16.52 7.85 -7.63
CA ASP A 257 15.38 7.12 -7.10
C ASP A 257 14.95 7.73 -5.76
N LEU A 258 13.79 8.38 -5.74
CA LEU A 258 13.23 9.00 -4.53
C LEU A 258 12.43 8.01 -3.67
N GLY A 259 11.89 6.97 -4.25
CA GLY A 259 11.07 5.98 -3.56
C GLY A 259 9.73 6.53 -3.03
N SER A 260 9.72 7.56 -2.19
CA SER A 260 8.53 8.08 -1.49
C SER A 260 7.59 8.92 -2.35
N GLY A 261 8.11 9.83 -3.19
CA GLY A 261 7.37 10.59 -4.19
C GLY A 261 6.33 11.59 -3.67
N SER A 262 6.75 12.70 -3.05
CA SER A 262 5.85 13.83 -2.78
C SER A 262 5.96 14.88 -3.90
N LEU A 263 4.83 15.45 -4.33
CA LEU A 263 4.78 16.59 -5.27
C LEU A 263 4.48 17.92 -4.58
N VAL A 264 4.38 17.95 -3.25
CA VAL A 264 4.21 19.16 -2.42
C VAL A 264 5.22 19.14 -1.28
N ASP A 265 5.61 20.33 -0.84
CA ASP A 265 6.42 20.46 0.37
C ASP A 265 5.57 20.08 1.60
N LEU A 266 5.85 18.92 2.17
CA LEU A 266 5.13 18.39 3.32
C LEU A 266 5.28 19.27 4.56
N SER A 267 6.35 20.08 4.66
CA SER A 267 6.55 20.99 5.80
C SER A 267 5.46 22.06 5.90
N LEU A 268 4.80 22.41 4.80
CA LEU A 268 3.64 23.31 4.78
C LEU A 268 2.43 22.73 5.53
N TYR A 269 2.41 21.43 5.76
CA TYR A 269 1.36 20.70 6.48
C TYR A 269 1.81 20.20 7.85
N GLY A 270 2.95 20.74 8.37
CA GLY A 270 3.50 20.34 9.67
C GLY A 270 4.18 18.96 9.69
N LEU A 271 4.51 18.41 8.52
CA LEU A 271 5.15 17.12 8.35
C LEU A 271 6.66 17.28 8.07
N PRO A 272 7.48 16.23 8.25
CA PRO A 272 8.88 16.27 7.84
C PRO A 272 9.02 16.58 6.35
N LYS A 273 10.05 17.36 6.00
CA LYS A 273 10.35 17.65 4.61
C LYS A 273 10.91 16.40 3.92
N GLU A 274 10.36 16.08 2.76
CA GLU A 274 10.87 15.05 1.85
C GLU A 274 11.37 15.66 0.54
N PRO A 275 12.39 15.08 -0.09
CA PRO A 275 12.85 15.53 -1.41
C PRO A 275 11.72 15.40 -2.44
N MET A 276 11.58 16.41 -3.30
CA MET A 276 10.56 16.45 -4.33
C MET A 276 11.17 16.24 -5.74
N PRO A 277 10.45 15.56 -6.66
CA PRO A 277 10.91 15.41 -8.06
C PRO A 277 11.27 16.74 -8.71
N GLN A 278 10.48 17.80 -8.48
CA GLN A 278 10.75 19.13 -9.05
C GLN A 278 12.04 19.76 -8.51
N GLU A 279 12.42 19.51 -7.26
CA GLU A 279 13.70 19.95 -6.70
C GLU A 279 14.87 19.25 -7.39
N MET A 280 14.73 17.93 -7.65
CA MET A 280 15.72 17.12 -8.36
C MET A 280 15.91 17.59 -9.82
N ILE A 281 14.79 17.81 -10.52
CA ILE A 281 14.83 18.32 -11.91
C ILE A 281 15.47 19.70 -11.95
N ALA A 282 15.11 20.62 -11.06
CA ALA A 282 15.69 21.94 -10.95
C ALA A 282 17.19 21.90 -10.62
N ALA A 283 17.64 20.93 -9.83
CA ALA A 283 19.05 20.68 -9.53
C ALA A 283 19.84 20.16 -10.74
N GLY A 284 19.15 19.65 -11.77
CA GLY A 284 19.75 19.15 -13.01
C GLY A 284 19.91 17.64 -13.09
N VAL A 285 19.20 16.88 -12.25
CA VAL A 285 19.10 15.42 -12.36
C VAL A 285 18.42 15.07 -13.69
N SER A 286 18.95 14.08 -14.40
CA SER A 286 18.50 13.75 -15.75
C SER A 286 17.24 12.91 -15.80
N LEU A 287 17.07 11.97 -14.85
CA LEU A 287 15.84 11.18 -14.63
C LEU A 287 15.58 11.03 -13.15
N VAL A 288 14.33 11.14 -12.75
CA VAL A 288 13.88 10.94 -11.38
C VAL A 288 12.75 9.93 -11.37
N SER A 289 12.85 8.90 -10.51
CA SER A 289 11.76 7.93 -10.30
C SER A 289 11.16 8.03 -8.92
N PHE A 290 9.85 7.75 -8.81
CA PHE A 290 9.12 7.75 -7.55
C PHE A 290 7.84 6.93 -7.62
N SER A 291 7.31 6.57 -6.42
CA SER A 291 6.09 5.75 -6.29
C SER A 291 4.82 6.59 -6.31
N GLY A 292 3.77 6.08 -6.96
CA GLY A 292 2.45 6.69 -6.96
C GLY A 292 1.64 6.42 -5.67
N ASP A 293 1.85 5.29 -5.02
CA ASP A 293 1.04 4.76 -3.92
C ASP A 293 1.59 5.04 -2.51
N LYS A 294 2.52 5.99 -2.41
CA LYS A 294 3.07 6.45 -1.12
C LYS A 294 2.64 7.89 -0.83
N LEU A 295 3.57 8.81 -0.64
CA LEU A 295 3.27 10.21 -0.29
C LEU A 295 2.49 10.96 -1.37
N LEU A 296 2.62 10.54 -2.65
CA LEU A 296 1.77 11.08 -3.70
C LEU A 296 0.28 10.76 -3.49
N GLY A 297 -0.06 9.68 -2.77
CA GLY A 297 -1.45 9.36 -2.45
C GLY A 297 -2.29 8.82 -3.60
N GLY A 298 -1.66 8.34 -4.67
CA GLY A 298 -2.32 7.76 -5.85
C GLY A 298 -2.29 6.24 -5.89
N PRO A 299 -2.59 5.64 -7.05
CA PRO A 299 -2.50 4.21 -7.26
C PRO A 299 -1.05 3.73 -7.30
N GLN A 300 -0.84 2.42 -7.15
CA GLN A 300 0.47 1.83 -7.38
C GLN A 300 0.93 2.10 -8.81
N ALA A 301 1.97 2.89 -8.95
CA ALA A 301 2.64 3.22 -10.20
C ALA A 301 4.11 3.56 -9.94
N GLY A 302 4.96 3.34 -10.94
CA GLY A 302 6.29 3.91 -11.02
C GLY A 302 6.26 5.08 -12.00
N ILE A 303 6.63 6.24 -11.52
CA ILE A 303 6.63 7.48 -12.30
C ILE A 303 8.08 7.86 -12.56
N ILE A 304 8.44 8.11 -13.81
CA ILE A 304 9.76 8.57 -14.21
C ILE A 304 9.57 9.90 -14.92
N VAL A 305 10.26 10.93 -14.46
CA VAL A 305 10.27 12.26 -15.09
C VAL A 305 11.70 12.71 -15.41
N GLY A 306 11.90 13.50 -16.44
CA GLY A 306 13.22 14.03 -16.75
C GLY A 306 13.42 14.44 -18.19
N LYS A 307 14.63 14.25 -18.71
CA LYS A 307 15.03 14.67 -20.05
C LYS A 307 14.32 13.85 -21.12
N ARG A 308 13.77 14.54 -22.11
CA ARG A 308 13.01 13.95 -23.22
C ARG A 308 13.77 12.87 -23.97
N GLU A 309 15.04 13.08 -24.25
CA GLU A 309 15.89 12.12 -24.96
C GLU A 309 16.05 10.79 -24.21
N LEU A 310 16.16 10.84 -22.88
CA LEU A 310 16.25 9.65 -22.04
C LEU A 310 14.88 8.99 -21.90
N ILE A 311 13.81 9.76 -21.68
CA ILE A 311 12.44 9.22 -21.65
C ILE A 311 12.11 8.52 -22.97
N ALA A 312 12.51 9.06 -24.11
CA ALA A 312 12.33 8.42 -25.42
C ALA A 312 13.02 7.05 -25.51
N GLN A 313 14.23 6.90 -24.92
CA GLN A 313 14.91 5.61 -24.84
C GLN A 313 14.12 4.61 -23.99
N LEU A 314 13.57 5.05 -22.83
CA LEU A 314 12.74 4.22 -21.97
C LEU A 314 11.48 3.76 -22.71
N GLN A 315 10.80 4.64 -23.42
CA GLN A 315 9.57 4.35 -24.19
C GLN A 315 9.79 3.32 -25.30
N GLN A 316 10.97 3.31 -25.92
CA GLN A 316 11.34 2.38 -26.99
C GLN A 316 11.88 1.03 -26.46
N HIS A 317 12.29 0.96 -25.20
CA HIS A 317 12.89 -0.25 -24.63
C HIS A 317 11.87 -1.39 -24.53
N PRO A 318 12.21 -2.65 -24.89
CA PRO A 318 11.28 -3.79 -24.84
C PRO A 318 10.63 -4.03 -23.49
N LEU A 319 11.34 -3.79 -22.38
CA LEU A 319 10.81 -3.90 -21.01
C LEU A 319 9.63 -2.95 -20.77
N LYS A 320 9.56 -1.79 -21.42
CA LYS A 320 8.44 -0.85 -21.27
C LYS A 320 7.09 -1.55 -21.53
N ARG A 321 7.04 -2.45 -22.53
CA ARG A 321 5.82 -3.21 -22.83
C ARG A 321 5.45 -4.18 -21.71
N ALA A 322 6.43 -4.83 -21.09
CA ALA A 322 6.22 -5.77 -19.99
C ALA A 322 5.84 -5.06 -18.68
N LEU A 323 6.37 -3.85 -18.46
CA LEU A 323 6.24 -3.09 -17.23
C LEU A 323 5.14 -2.00 -17.26
N ARG A 324 4.38 -1.89 -18.34
CA ARG A 324 3.41 -0.81 -18.53
C ARG A 324 2.24 -0.90 -17.55
N ALA A 325 1.76 0.25 -17.09
CA ALA A 325 0.55 0.36 -16.30
C ALA A 325 -0.71 0.07 -17.14
N ASP A 326 -1.75 -0.44 -16.51
CA ASP A 326 -3.06 -0.66 -17.11
C ASP A 326 -3.92 0.61 -17.14
N LYS A 327 -5.08 0.56 -17.80
CA LYS A 327 -5.96 1.73 -17.98
C LYS A 327 -6.58 2.23 -16.69
N MET A 328 -6.81 1.37 -15.71
CA MET A 328 -7.42 1.74 -14.42
C MET A 328 -6.40 2.52 -13.58
N THR A 329 -5.17 2.00 -13.52
CA THR A 329 -4.05 2.70 -12.87
C THR A 329 -3.82 4.07 -13.48
N LEU A 330 -3.82 4.19 -14.81
CA LEU A 330 -3.60 5.48 -15.49
C LEU A 330 -4.75 6.46 -15.23
N ALA A 331 -6.02 6.01 -15.25
CA ALA A 331 -7.16 6.86 -14.94
C ALA A 331 -7.14 7.37 -13.50
N ALA A 332 -6.85 6.48 -12.53
CA ALA A 332 -6.70 6.87 -11.13
C ALA A 332 -5.54 7.84 -10.91
N LEU A 333 -4.39 7.58 -11.54
CA LEU A 333 -3.21 8.42 -11.42
C LEU A 333 -3.45 9.81 -12.02
N GLU A 334 -4.07 9.90 -13.20
CA GLU A 334 -4.44 11.18 -13.82
C GLU A 334 -5.33 12.01 -12.91
N ALA A 335 -6.40 11.42 -12.39
CA ALA A 335 -7.32 12.11 -11.47
C ALA A 335 -6.60 12.56 -10.19
N THR A 336 -5.72 11.72 -9.62
CA THR A 336 -4.90 12.10 -8.46
C THR A 336 -3.97 13.27 -8.78
N LEU A 337 -3.24 13.24 -9.90
CA LEU A 337 -2.33 14.31 -10.30
C LEU A 337 -3.07 15.65 -10.53
N ARG A 338 -4.30 15.61 -11.04
CA ARG A 338 -5.14 16.82 -11.20
C ARG A 338 -5.47 17.51 -9.88
N LEU A 339 -5.51 16.77 -8.75
CA LEU A 339 -5.69 17.38 -7.43
C LEU A 339 -4.55 18.32 -7.06
N TYR A 340 -3.33 18.01 -7.50
CA TYR A 340 -2.13 18.81 -7.25
C TYR A 340 -2.12 20.17 -8.00
N LEU A 341 -3.02 20.36 -8.98
CA LEU A 341 -3.23 21.67 -9.61
C LEU A 341 -3.96 22.65 -8.67
N HIS A 342 -4.53 22.18 -7.57
CA HIS A 342 -5.28 22.93 -6.58
C HIS A 342 -4.73 22.70 -5.17
N PRO A 343 -3.48 23.14 -4.89
CA PRO A 343 -2.77 22.82 -3.64
C PRO A 343 -3.50 23.32 -2.39
N GLU A 344 -4.29 24.38 -2.50
CA GLU A 344 -5.08 24.95 -1.39
C GLU A 344 -6.19 24.01 -0.88
N LYS A 345 -6.62 23.02 -1.68
CA LYS A 345 -7.64 22.01 -1.32
C LYS A 345 -7.06 20.61 -1.17
N LEU A 346 -5.77 20.47 -1.36
CA LEU A 346 -5.15 19.15 -1.49
C LEU A 346 -5.27 18.33 -0.19
N ALA A 347 -5.03 18.95 0.99
CA ALA A 347 -5.13 18.28 2.28
C ALA A 347 -6.56 17.80 2.60
N GLU A 348 -7.58 18.43 2.02
CA GLU A 348 -8.97 18.03 2.18
C GLU A 348 -9.33 16.85 1.26
N ARG A 349 -8.87 16.88 0.01
CA ARG A 349 -9.27 15.95 -1.04
C ARG A 349 -8.40 14.69 -1.16
N LEU A 350 -7.13 14.77 -0.78
CA LEU A 350 -6.19 13.66 -0.87
C LEU A 350 -6.14 12.89 0.46
N PRO A 351 -6.67 11.66 0.54
CA PRO A 351 -6.78 10.92 1.81
C PRO A 351 -5.44 10.78 2.54
N THR A 352 -4.36 10.48 1.83
CA THR A 352 -3.03 10.35 2.42
C THR A 352 -2.63 11.63 3.16
N LEU A 353 -2.74 12.79 2.51
CA LEU A 353 -2.35 14.06 3.13
C LEU A 353 -3.32 14.45 4.25
N ARG A 354 -4.62 14.24 4.06
CA ARG A 354 -5.64 14.46 5.08
C ARG A 354 -5.34 13.69 6.36
N LEU A 355 -5.06 12.39 6.25
CA LEU A 355 -4.76 11.54 7.41
C LEU A 355 -3.42 11.91 8.07
N LEU A 356 -2.39 12.22 7.28
CA LEU A 356 -1.09 12.61 7.82
C LEU A 356 -1.12 13.95 8.55
N SER A 357 -1.87 14.93 8.05
CA SER A 357 -1.94 16.30 8.60
C SER A 357 -2.95 16.47 9.74
N ARG A 358 -3.70 15.42 10.14
CA ARG A 358 -4.61 15.48 11.30
C ARG A 358 -3.85 15.86 12.56
N ASP A 359 -4.33 16.84 13.30
CA ASP A 359 -3.78 17.24 14.58
C ASP A 359 -4.25 16.31 15.72
N ALA A 360 -3.39 16.16 16.74
CA ALA A 360 -3.67 15.28 17.88
C ALA A 360 -4.89 15.72 18.69
N ALA A 361 -5.20 17.03 18.71
CA ALA A 361 -6.35 17.54 19.47
C ALA A 361 -7.68 17.10 18.82
N SER A 362 -7.78 17.13 17.50
CA SER A 362 -8.96 16.62 16.78
C SER A 362 -9.14 15.10 16.97
N ILE A 363 -8.03 14.34 16.97
CA ILE A 363 -8.07 12.89 17.22
C ILE A 363 -8.50 12.60 18.66
N ARG A 364 -8.02 13.40 19.63
CA ARG A 364 -8.43 13.29 21.02
C ARG A 364 -9.91 13.58 21.22
N ALA A 365 -10.44 14.64 20.61
CA ALA A 365 -11.86 14.96 20.67
C ALA A 365 -12.71 13.79 20.13
N GLN A 366 -12.29 13.16 19.04
CA GLN A 366 -12.91 11.95 18.50
C GLN A 366 -12.86 10.79 19.52
N ALA A 367 -11.70 10.56 20.15
CA ALA A 367 -11.55 9.52 21.18
C ALA A 367 -12.48 9.74 22.38
N GLU A 368 -12.68 11.00 22.81
CA GLU A 368 -13.57 11.37 23.90
C GLU A 368 -15.06 11.10 23.60
N LEU A 369 -15.45 11.19 22.32
CA LEU A 369 -16.79 10.81 21.87
C LEU A 369 -16.98 9.28 21.82
N LEU A 370 -15.92 8.56 21.41
CA LEU A 370 -15.99 7.10 21.22
C LEU A 370 -15.86 6.31 22.53
N LEU A 371 -15.06 6.78 23.50
CA LEU A 371 -14.78 6.07 24.74
C LEU A 371 -16.05 5.65 25.51
N PRO A 372 -17.05 6.55 25.77
CA PRO A 372 -18.26 6.17 26.51
C PRO A 372 -19.14 5.16 25.75
N CYS A 373 -19.03 5.11 24.42
CA CYS A 373 -19.74 4.13 23.61
C CYS A 373 -19.07 2.76 23.66
N VAL A 374 -17.75 2.72 23.66
CA VAL A 374 -16.97 1.47 23.55
C VAL A 374 -16.72 0.81 24.91
N ALA A 375 -16.30 1.56 25.93
CA ALA A 375 -15.84 1.01 27.20
C ALA A 375 -16.85 0.08 27.90
N PRO A 376 -18.18 0.34 27.91
CA PRO A 376 -19.15 -0.53 28.56
C PRO A 376 -19.26 -1.95 27.96
N HIS A 377 -18.87 -2.11 26.69
CA HIS A 377 -18.94 -3.39 25.96
C HIS A 377 -17.71 -4.30 26.20
N TYR A 378 -16.72 -3.79 26.94
CA TYR A 378 -15.48 -4.52 27.24
C TYR A 378 -15.19 -4.53 28.75
N PRO A 379 -16.08 -5.12 29.58
CA PRO A 379 -15.99 -5.07 31.05
C PRO A 379 -14.72 -5.74 31.60
N ASP A 380 -14.13 -6.68 30.88
CA ASP A 380 -12.90 -7.39 31.27
C ASP A 380 -11.64 -6.56 31.02
N PHE A 381 -11.78 -5.41 30.37
CA PHE A 381 -10.68 -4.51 30.05
C PHE A 381 -10.85 -3.15 30.76
N ASP A 382 -9.73 -2.55 31.08
CA ASP A 382 -9.66 -1.12 31.40
C ASP A 382 -9.42 -0.37 30.09
N VAL A 383 -10.47 0.35 29.63
CA VAL A 383 -10.42 1.08 28.35
C VAL A 383 -10.16 2.54 28.62
N ARG A 384 -9.09 3.10 28.02
CA ARG A 384 -8.65 4.50 28.23
C ARG A 384 -8.28 5.17 26.92
N ILE A 385 -8.24 6.51 26.96
CA ILE A 385 -7.61 7.33 25.92
C ILE A 385 -6.16 7.58 26.36
N GLU A 386 -5.22 7.23 25.49
CA GLU A 386 -3.80 7.47 25.74
C GLU A 386 -3.13 8.12 24.53
N PRO A 387 -2.21 9.09 24.77
CA PRO A 387 -1.41 9.68 23.70
C PRO A 387 -0.50 8.61 23.10
N CYS A 388 -0.34 8.65 21.79
CA CYS A 388 0.55 7.73 21.09
C CYS A 388 1.25 8.42 19.91
N GLN A 389 2.07 7.65 19.21
CA GLN A 389 2.78 8.13 18.04
C GLN A 389 2.41 7.24 16.83
N SER A 390 1.81 7.85 15.82
CA SER A 390 1.58 7.19 14.54
C SER A 390 2.84 7.23 13.67
N GLN A 391 2.89 6.32 12.69
CA GLN A 391 3.93 6.28 11.66
C GLN A 391 3.37 6.76 10.32
N ILE A 392 4.20 7.46 9.56
CA ILE A 392 3.86 7.85 8.17
C ILE A 392 3.77 6.59 7.32
N GLY A 393 4.80 5.75 7.31
CA GLY A 393 4.79 4.47 6.62
C GLY A 393 5.99 3.60 6.97
N SER A 394 5.89 2.30 6.82
CA SER A 394 6.99 1.36 7.06
C SER A 394 8.09 1.40 5.98
N GLY A 395 7.74 1.84 4.78
CA GLY A 395 8.66 2.00 3.63
C GLY A 395 8.87 3.45 3.20
N SER A 396 8.38 4.42 4.01
CA SER A 396 8.55 5.86 3.82
C SER A 396 8.52 6.51 5.18
N LEU A 397 9.61 7.19 5.58
CA LEU A 397 9.74 7.89 6.85
C LEU A 397 9.40 7.02 8.08
N PRO A 398 10.04 5.85 8.27
CA PRO A 398 9.68 4.92 9.35
C PRO A 398 10.07 5.42 10.74
N VAL A 399 11.03 6.36 10.81
CA VAL A 399 11.51 6.97 12.07
C VAL A 399 10.70 8.21 12.46
N ASP A 400 10.04 8.86 11.50
CA ASP A 400 9.23 10.03 11.74
C ASP A 400 7.90 9.64 12.36
N ARG A 401 7.59 10.32 13.46
CA ARG A 401 6.41 10.03 14.29
C ARG A 401 5.48 11.22 14.30
N LEU A 402 4.17 10.92 14.26
CA LEU A 402 3.10 11.92 14.29
C LEU A 402 2.36 11.81 15.62
N PRO A 403 2.26 12.88 16.42
CA PRO A 403 1.46 12.88 17.64
C PRO A 403 0.02 12.45 17.36
N SER A 404 -0.47 11.45 18.09
CA SER A 404 -1.80 10.88 17.91
C SER A 404 -2.42 10.47 19.23
N GLU A 405 -3.65 10.01 19.21
CA GLU A 405 -4.39 9.49 20.35
C GLU A 405 -4.98 8.11 20.02
N ALA A 406 -5.05 7.25 21.00
CA ALA A 406 -5.55 5.89 20.86
C ALA A 406 -6.57 5.53 21.93
N LEU A 407 -7.49 4.63 21.62
CA LEU A 407 -8.19 3.83 22.60
C LEU A 407 -7.30 2.63 22.96
N THR A 408 -7.01 2.48 24.26
CA THR A 408 -6.21 1.37 24.78
C THR A 408 -7.07 0.42 25.60
N PHE A 409 -6.81 -0.88 25.47
CA PHE A 409 -7.51 -1.94 26.20
C PHE A 409 -6.50 -2.74 27.00
N THR A 410 -6.54 -2.58 28.33
CA THR A 410 -5.68 -3.30 29.28
C THR A 410 -6.49 -4.39 29.96
N PRO A 411 -6.11 -5.68 29.86
CA PRO A 411 -6.81 -6.75 30.58
C PRO A 411 -6.76 -6.51 32.09
N ARG A 412 -7.90 -6.55 32.80
CA ARG A 412 -7.97 -6.31 34.25
C ARG A 412 -7.27 -7.37 35.07
N ASP A 413 -7.16 -8.58 34.53
CA ASP A 413 -6.45 -9.70 35.16
C ASP A 413 -4.98 -9.82 34.76
N GLY A 414 -4.49 -8.91 33.88
CA GLY A 414 -3.12 -8.86 33.40
C GLY A 414 -2.72 -9.97 32.43
N ARG A 415 -3.64 -10.80 31.92
CA ARG A 415 -3.35 -11.92 31.06
C ARG A 415 -3.24 -11.52 29.59
N GLY A 416 -2.05 -11.69 29.00
CA GLY A 416 -1.81 -11.41 27.57
C GLY A 416 -2.67 -12.23 26.61
N SER A 417 -3.11 -13.43 27.01
CA SER A 417 -4.01 -14.28 26.19
C SER A 417 -5.35 -13.61 25.85
N HIS A 418 -5.83 -12.69 26.72
CA HIS A 418 -7.04 -11.94 26.45
C HIS A 418 -6.85 -10.92 25.32
N LEU A 419 -5.65 -10.37 25.16
CA LEU A 419 -5.31 -9.47 24.03
C LEU A 419 -5.30 -10.21 22.69
N GLU A 420 -4.74 -11.42 22.69
CA GLU A 420 -4.73 -12.27 21.49
C GLU A 420 -6.16 -12.70 21.10
N ALA A 421 -6.97 -13.08 22.08
CA ALA A 421 -8.38 -13.41 21.87
C ALA A 421 -9.16 -12.20 21.33
N LEU A 422 -8.95 -11.01 21.90
CA LEU A 422 -9.56 -9.76 21.46
C LEU A 422 -9.15 -9.43 20.02
N SER A 423 -7.85 -9.49 19.72
CA SER A 423 -7.32 -9.27 18.39
C SER A 423 -7.90 -10.26 17.37
N SER A 424 -8.01 -11.54 17.73
CA SER A 424 -8.58 -12.56 16.86
C SER A 424 -10.07 -12.32 16.60
N ARG A 425 -10.84 -11.97 17.66
CA ARG A 425 -12.26 -11.59 17.53
C ARG A 425 -12.43 -10.44 16.55
N TRP A 426 -11.65 -9.37 16.68
CA TRP A 426 -11.77 -8.19 15.82
C TRP A 426 -11.34 -8.44 14.36
N ARG A 427 -10.35 -9.32 14.14
CA ARG A 427 -10.00 -9.76 12.77
C ARG A 427 -11.10 -10.61 12.12
N GLY A 428 -11.93 -11.28 12.93
CA GLY A 428 -13.07 -12.09 12.46
C GLY A 428 -14.34 -11.29 12.15
N LEU A 429 -14.39 -9.99 12.45
CA LEU A 429 -15.55 -9.15 12.17
C LEU A 429 -15.84 -9.04 10.66
N PRO A 430 -17.10 -8.75 10.26
CA PRO A 430 -17.47 -8.51 8.86
C PRO A 430 -16.59 -7.45 8.20
N THR A 431 -16.26 -6.38 8.91
CA THR A 431 -15.16 -5.45 8.58
C THR A 431 -14.12 -5.56 9.70
N PRO A 432 -12.98 -6.23 9.44
CA PRO A 432 -11.95 -6.41 10.45
C PRO A 432 -11.43 -5.08 11.00
N VAL A 433 -11.25 -5.02 12.33
CA VAL A 433 -10.61 -3.89 13.02
C VAL A 433 -9.20 -4.30 13.42
N LEU A 434 -8.22 -3.55 12.93
CA LEU A 434 -6.80 -3.86 13.11
C LEU A 434 -6.13 -2.84 14.03
N GLY A 435 -5.70 -3.27 15.21
CA GLY A 435 -4.87 -2.51 16.13
C GLY A 435 -3.47 -3.13 16.26
N ARG A 436 -2.72 -2.65 17.27
CA ARG A 436 -1.42 -3.22 17.64
C ARG A 436 -1.40 -3.62 19.10
N ILE A 437 -0.79 -4.76 19.42
CA ILE A 437 -0.50 -5.16 20.79
C ILE A 437 0.90 -4.66 21.14
N TYR A 438 1.00 -3.84 22.16
CA TYR A 438 2.26 -3.30 22.65
C TYR A 438 2.16 -2.99 24.14
N ASP A 439 3.22 -3.26 24.89
CA ASP A 439 3.32 -3.00 26.33
C ASP A 439 2.13 -3.53 27.14
N GLY A 440 1.72 -4.79 26.86
CA GLY A 440 0.62 -5.45 27.59
C GLY A 440 -0.77 -4.87 27.32
N ARG A 441 -0.96 -4.14 26.23
CA ARG A 441 -2.21 -3.47 25.84
C ARG A 441 -2.51 -3.65 24.37
N MET A 442 -3.78 -3.62 24.03
CA MET A 442 -4.22 -3.41 22.65
C MET A 442 -4.40 -1.91 22.41
N TRP A 443 -3.81 -1.40 21.34
CA TRP A 443 -3.87 0.00 20.94
C TRP A 443 -4.68 0.13 19.65
N LEU A 444 -5.69 0.96 19.65
CA LEU A 444 -6.42 1.43 18.48
C LEU A 444 -6.07 2.90 18.24
N ASP A 445 -5.07 3.16 17.42
CA ASP A 445 -4.64 4.51 17.05
C ASP A 445 -5.66 5.13 16.08
N LEU A 446 -6.30 6.22 16.49
CA LEU A 446 -7.47 6.77 15.79
C LEU A 446 -7.11 7.70 14.62
N ARG A 447 -5.82 7.91 14.30
CA ARG A 447 -5.41 8.78 13.19
C ARG A 447 -6.07 8.42 11.87
N CYS A 448 -6.23 7.14 11.57
CA CYS A 448 -6.83 6.64 10.33
C CYS A 448 -8.33 6.37 10.42
N LEU A 449 -8.98 6.71 11.52
CA LEU A 449 -10.43 6.53 11.68
C LEU A 449 -11.18 7.73 11.08
N GLU A 450 -11.90 7.50 9.99
CA GLU A 450 -12.78 8.50 9.34
C GLU A 450 -14.27 8.12 9.43
N ASP A 451 -14.60 6.81 9.53
CA ASP A 451 -15.96 6.29 9.62
C ASP A 451 -16.24 5.76 11.03
N GLU A 452 -16.72 6.64 11.91
CA GLU A 452 -17.02 6.33 13.31
C GLU A 452 -18.24 5.41 13.46
N GLU A 453 -19.26 5.59 12.61
CA GLU A 453 -20.47 4.80 12.65
C GLU A 453 -20.17 3.34 12.35
N ARG A 454 -19.43 3.07 11.29
CA ARG A 454 -18.99 1.73 10.92
C ARG A 454 -18.07 1.11 11.98
N PHE A 455 -17.17 1.91 12.55
CA PHE A 455 -16.31 1.44 13.64
C PHE A 455 -17.12 0.98 14.85
N LEU A 456 -18.07 1.80 15.32
CA LEU A 456 -18.95 1.46 16.42
C LEU A 456 -19.83 0.25 16.08
N GLU A 457 -20.42 0.20 14.88
CA GLU A 457 -21.20 -0.95 14.44
C GLU A 457 -20.39 -2.26 14.54
N MET A 458 -19.09 -2.24 14.21
CA MET A 458 -18.24 -3.43 14.28
C MET A 458 -17.86 -3.79 15.72
N LEU A 459 -17.49 -2.84 16.56
CA LEU A 459 -17.02 -3.10 17.90
C LEU A 459 -18.14 -3.46 18.89
N LEU A 460 -19.37 -3.01 18.65
CA LEU A 460 -20.50 -3.21 19.54
C LEU A 460 -21.30 -4.48 19.23
N LYS A 461 -20.95 -5.20 18.17
CA LYS A 461 -21.44 -6.56 17.87
C LYS A 461 -20.62 -7.60 18.60
#